data_be3f20803a35c89e13493c11d426c310
#
_entry.id   be3f20803a35c89e13493c11d426c310
#
_cell.length_a   1.000
_cell.length_b   1.000
_cell.length_c   1.000
_cell.angle_alpha   90.00
_cell.angle_beta   90.00
_cell.angle_gamma   90.00
#
_symmetry.space_group_name_H-M   'P 1'
#
loop_
_entity.id
_entity.type
_entity.pdbx_description
1 polymer ?
#
loop_
_entity_poly.entity_id
_entity_poly.type
_entity_poly.pdbx_seq_one_letter_code
_entity_poly.pdbx_strand_id
1 'polypeptide(L)'
;MNPHHHTPVTSPGVELRRYGAIEETDLHDFHQIVLGLDGAMEMTVNGLGERIDCCSAWLIPAGARHDYMGIGDNRQLVLDLPAAALAVPERLFDSARAVRVDPALTQLVRQIAQRAAVAAPPHDRADPRAHRFHWDASARLCAAVIAQTGIAAGSGFTEAAGLDFARIDRWLRAHLAEPLRIADLAVHCGFGMRRFHQLFIEAFGETPHRYLQRLRLDTALTLLADPRASLTDIALEVGFGDQSAFTHAFTRRFGLAPGQWRALPSH
;
A
#
# COMPACT_ATOMS: atom_id res chain seq x y z
N MET A 1 -11.47 13.58 27.48
CA MET A 1 -11.55 14.14 26.12
C MET A 1 -10.16 14.68 25.81
N ASN A 2 -9.26 13.81 25.34
CA ASN A 2 -7.91 14.20 24.96
C ASN A 2 -7.92 14.38 23.44
N PRO A 3 -7.70 15.58 22.90
CA PRO A 3 -7.47 15.72 21.48
C PRO A 3 -6.07 15.19 21.20
N HIS A 4 -5.99 13.96 20.68
CA HIS A 4 -4.75 13.49 20.11
C HIS A 4 -4.43 14.41 18.92
N HIS A 5 -3.48 15.34 19.14
CA HIS A 5 -2.84 16.09 18.07
C HIS A 5 -2.11 15.07 17.20
N HIS A 6 -2.81 14.51 16.21
CA HIS A 6 -2.16 13.71 15.21
C HIS A 6 -1.21 14.60 14.41
N THR A 7 0.08 14.42 14.62
CA THR A 7 1.08 14.94 13.68
C THR A 7 0.71 14.39 12.30
N PRO A 8 0.58 15.21 11.26
CA PRO A 8 0.16 14.72 9.96
C PRO A 8 1.08 13.60 9.49
N VAL A 9 0.51 12.44 9.24
CA VAL A 9 1.22 11.27 8.72
C VAL A 9 1.56 11.56 7.25
N THR A 10 2.84 11.72 6.94
CA THR A 10 3.32 12.11 5.60
C THR A 10 4.02 11.00 4.85
N SER A 11 4.31 9.89 5.51
CA SER A 11 4.93 8.69 4.96
C SER A 11 4.19 7.45 5.46
N PRO A 12 4.16 6.36 4.69
CA PRO A 12 3.50 5.14 5.13
C PRO A 12 4.23 4.55 6.34
N GLY A 13 3.46 3.94 7.24
CA GLY A 13 3.98 3.33 8.45
C GLY A 13 3.39 1.95 8.70
N VAL A 14 4.19 1.01 9.17
CA VAL A 14 3.77 -0.33 9.55
C VAL A 14 4.13 -0.57 11.00
N GLU A 15 3.16 -0.89 11.82
CA GLU A 15 3.34 -1.11 13.25
C GLU A 15 2.63 -2.37 13.74
N LEU A 16 3.19 -2.96 14.80
CA LEU A 16 2.48 -3.96 15.59
C LEU A 16 1.69 -3.27 16.68
N ARG A 17 0.37 -3.46 16.68
CA ARG A 17 -0.50 -2.92 17.71
C ARG A 17 -1.17 -4.04 18.51
N ARG A 18 -1.36 -3.80 19.80
CA ARG A 18 -2.19 -4.61 20.70
C ARG A 18 -3.38 -3.77 21.14
N TYR A 19 -4.53 -4.38 21.17
CA TYR A 19 -5.76 -3.71 21.50
C TYR A 19 -6.28 -4.20 22.85
N GLY A 20 -6.68 -3.27 23.72
CA GLY A 20 -7.24 -3.56 25.03
C GLY A 20 -8.66 -4.11 24.94
N ALA A 21 -9.15 -4.67 26.06
CA ALA A 21 -10.52 -5.19 26.18
C ALA A 21 -11.59 -4.08 26.38
N ILE A 22 -11.18 -2.82 26.35
CA ILE A 22 -12.10 -1.67 26.42
C ILE A 22 -12.28 -1.16 25.00
N GLU A 23 -13.53 -0.91 24.63
CA GLU A 23 -13.86 -0.33 23.32
C GLU A 23 -13.31 1.09 23.23
N GLU A 24 -12.57 1.34 22.17
CA GLU A 24 -11.99 2.63 21.83
C GLU A 24 -12.44 3.09 20.44
N THR A 25 -12.45 4.39 20.22
CA THR A 25 -12.85 5.00 18.94
C THR A 25 -11.70 5.79 18.35
N ASP A 26 -11.49 5.68 17.05
CA ASP A 26 -10.50 6.48 16.32
C ASP A 26 -11.07 7.10 15.03
N LEU A 27 -10.43 8.18 14.59
CA LEU A 27 -10.72 8.92 13.37
C LEU A 27 -9.43 9.58 12.87
N HIS A 28 -9.01 9.26 11.68
CA HIS A 28 -7.77 9.80 11.09
C HIS A 28 -7.95 10.19 9.62
N ASP A 29 -7.07 11.04 9.11
CA ASP A 29 -7.08 11.61 7.76
C ASP A 29 -6.24 10.81 6.72
N PHE A 30 -5.84 9.59 7.07
CA PHE A 30 -5.13 8.64 6.21
C PHE A 30 -5.90 7.33 6.10
N HIS A 31 -5.64 6.55 5.04
CA HIS A 31 -6.18 5.19 4.93
C HIS A 31 -5.44 4.26 5.89
N GLN A 32 -6.13 3.25 6.37
CA GLN A 32 -5.53 2.24 7.24
C GLN A 32 -5.91 0.83 6.79
N ILE A 33 -4.95 -0.09 6.89
CA ILE A 33 -5.18 -1.52 6.72
C ILE A 33 -4.80 -2.21 8.02
N VAL A 34 -5.78 -2.84 8.67
CA VAL A 34 -5.56 -3.64 9.88
C VAL A 34 -5.55 -5.11 9.48
N LEU A 35 -4.41 -5.76 9.63
CA LEU A 35 -4.19 -7.17 9.26
C LEU A 35 -4.07 -8.02 10.52
N GLY A 36 -4.92 -9.04 10.66
CA GLY A 36 -4.85 -9.96 11.78
C GLY A 36 -3.55 -10.76 11.80
N LEU A 37 -2.93 -10.89 12.97
CA LEU A 37 -1.69 -11.64 13.15
C LEU A 37 -1.84 -12.75 14.19
N ASP A 38 -2.07 -12.40 15.45
CA ASP A 38 -2.29 -13.35 16.55
C ASP A 38 -3.53 -12.94 17.35
N GLY A 39 -4.24 -13.93 17.88
CA GLY A 39 -5.48 -13.69 18.61
C GLY A 39 -6.57 -13.09 17.73
N ALA A 40 -7.42 -12.26 18.33
CA ALA A 40 -8.49 -11.59 17.60
C ALA A 40 -8.83 -10.22 18.18
N MET A 41 -9.53 -9.41 17.40
CA MET A 41 -10.18 -8.17 17.83
C MET A 41 -11.54 -8.03 17.13
N GLU A 42 -12.40 -7.23 17.71
CA GLU A 42 -13.61 -6.73 17.06
C GLU A 42 -13.35 -5.32 16.53
N MET A 43 -13.87 -5.05 15.36
CA MET A 43 -13.79 -3.72 14.75
C MET A 43 -15.12 -3.39 14.07
N THR A 44 -15.60 -2.19 14.31
CA THR A 44 -16.81 -1.65 13.68
C THR A 44 -16.44 -0.37 12.93
N VAL A 45 -16.74 -0.32 11.65
CA VAL A 45 -16.47 0.86 10.80
C VAL A 45 -17.79 1.28 10.15
N ASN A 46 -18.22 2.52 10.42
CA ASN A 46 -19.50 3.04 9.91
C ASN A 46 -20.71 2.13 10.21
N GLY A 47 -20.71 1.46 11.37
CA GLY A 47 -21.77 0.55 11.80
C GLY A 47 -21.70 -0.87 11.23
N LEU A 48 -20.69 -1.21 10.45
CA LEU A 48 -20.40 -2.57 10.02
C LEU A 48 -19.36 -3.17 10.97
N GLY A 49 -19.72 -4.20 11.71
CA GLY A 49 -18.88 -4.89 12.69
C GLY A 49 -18.39 -6.24 12.16
N GLU A 50 -17.09 -6.52 12.33
CA GLU A 50 -16.47 -7.80 11.97
C GLU A 50 -15.35 -8.14 12.95
N ARG A 51 -15.15 -9.44 13.16
CA ARG A 51 -14.01 -9.96 13.90
C ARG A 51 -12.79 -10.06 12.99
N ILE A 52 -11.65 -9.57 13.45
CA ILE A 52 -10.36 -9.70 12.78
C ILE A 52 -9.54 -10.78 13.49
N ASP A 53 -9.06 -11.73 12.71
CA ASP A 53 -8.13 -12.79 13.11
C ASP A 53 -7.04 -12.98 12.03
N CYS A 54 -6.18 -13.97 12.16
CA CYS A 54 -5.07 -14.22 11.23
C CYS A 54 -5.48 -14.49 9.76
N CYS A 55 -6.77 -14.59 9.46
CA CYS A 55 -7.31 -14.87 8.12
C CYS A 55 -8.13 -13.69 7.58
N SER A 56 -8.11 -12.56 8.25
CA SER A 56 -8.91 -11.39 7.90
C SER A 56 -8.16 -10.07 8.05
N ALA A 57 -8.59 -9.07 7.31
CA ALA A 57 -8.11 -7.71 7.40
C ALA A 57 -9.25 -6.71 7.18
N TRP A 58 -9.09 -5.50 7.69
CA TRP A 58 -9.95 -4.37 7.40
C TRP A 58 -9.24 -3.33 6.53
N LEU A 59 -9.95 -2.85 5.51
CA LEU A 59 -9.59 -1.67 4.73
C LEU A 59 -10.43 -0.50 5.25
N ILE A 60 -9.80 0.49 5.84
CA ILE A 60 -10.44 1.64 6.49
C ILE A 60 -10.09 2.90 5.69
N PRO A 61 -11.10 3.56 5.07
CA PRO A 61 -10.90 4.81 4.39
C PRO A 61 -10.44 5.94 5.33
N ALA A 62 -9.69 6.90 4.80
CA ALA A 62 -9.45 8.16 5.49
C ALA A 62 -10.79 8.83 5.85
N GLY A 63 -10.89 9.37 7.06
CA GLY A 63 -12.11 10.00 7.57
C GLY A 63 -13.22 9.03 8.00
N ALA A 64 -13.00 7.73 7.96
CA ALA A 64 -13.96 6.76 8.48
C ALA A 64 -13.77 6.57 9.98
N ARG A 65 -14.81 6.90 10.75
CA ARG A 65 -14.84 6.61 12.18
C ARG A 65 -14.93 5.11 12.40
N HIS A 66 -14.13 4.60 13.29
CA HIS A 66 -14.12 3.18 13.63
C HIS A 66 -13.94 2.98 15.13
N ASP A 67 -14.63 1.95 15.63
CA ASP A 67 -14.58 1.52 17.01
C ASP A 67 -13.92 0.13 17.04
N TYR A 68 -13.08 -0.12 18.05
CA TYR A 68 -12.34 -1.38 18.14
C TYR A 68 -12.13 -1.83 19.58
N MET A 69 -12.02 -3.16 19.75
CA MET A 69 -11.79 -3.81 21.03
C MET A 69 -11.01 -5.11 20.82
N GLY A 70 -9.98 -5.32 21.62
CA GLY A 70 -9.20 -6.56 21.62
C GLY A 70 -9.92 -7.70 22.34
N ILE A 71 -9.74 -8.92 21.84
CA ILE A 71 -10.23 -10.15 22.46
C ILE A 71 -9.02 -10.93 22.99
N GLY A 72 -8.86 -10.96 24.32
CA GLY A 72 -7.73 -11.63 24.97
C GLY A 72 -6.37 -11.08 24.56
N ASP A 73 -5.34 -11.93 24.54
CA ASP A 73 -4.03 -11.55 23.99
C ASP A 73 -4.10 -11.53 22.47
N ASN A 74 -3.83 -10.38 21.91
CA ASN A 74 -3.95 -10.15 20.47
C ASN A 74 -2.82 -9.26 19.95
N ARG A 75 -2.45 -9.44 18.68
CA ARG A 75 -1.54 -8.57 17.94
C ARG A 75 -2.03 -8.43 16.51
N GLN A 76 -2.02 -7.20 16.02
CA GLN A 76 -2.37 -6.87 14.66
C GLN A 76 -1.20 -6.16 13.98
N LEU A 77 -1.02 -6.39 12.69
CA LEU A 77 -0.12 -5.58 11.87
C LEU A 77 -0.95 -4.46 11.24
N VAL A 78 -0.62 -3.23 11.57
CA VAL A 78 -1.36 -2.05 11.10
C VAL A 78 -0.52 -1.27 10.12
N LEU A 79 -1.08 -0.97 8.96
CA LEU A 79 -0.48 -0.13 7.94
C LEU A 79 -1.25 1.20 7.87
N ASP A 80 -0.59 2.28 8.24
CA ASP A 80 -1.07 3.64 8.06
C ASP A 80 -0.58 4.17 6.71
N LEU A 81 -1.51 4.58 5.85
CA LEU A 81 -1.24 4.92 4.46
C LEU A 81 -1.77 6.32 4.13
N PRO A 82 -0.91 7.36 4.16
CA PRO A 82 -1.28 8.69 3.70
C PRO A 82 -1.72 8.68 2.23
N ALA A 83 -2.65 9.56 1.89
CA ALA A 83 -3.09 9.72 0.52
C ALA A 83 -1.89 9.92 -0.42
N ALA A 84 -1.91 9.23 -1.54
CA ALA A 84 -0.86 9.29 -2.56
C ALA A 84 0.57 8.92 -2.08
N ALA A 85 0.75 8.28 -0.93
CA ALA A 85 2.07 7.79 -0.50
C ALA A 85 2.59 6.67 -1.41
N LEU A 86 1.75 5.70 -1.76
CA LEU A 86 2.07 4.56 -2.63
C LEU A 86 1.15 4.54 -3.86
N ALA A 87 1.52 3.75 -4.86
CA ALA A 87 0.68 3.47 -6.03
C ALA A 87 -0.46 2.51 -5.65
N VAL A 88 -1.46 3.03 -4.96
CA VAL A 88 -2.66 2.32 -4.54
C VAL A 88 -3.87 3.00 -5.17
N PRO A 89 -4.77 2.24 -5.83
CA PRO A 89 -6.00 2.82 -6.37
C PRO A 89 -6.85 3.39 -5.23
N GLU A 90 -7.29 4.64 -5.36
CA GLU A 90 -8.15 5.29 -4.37
C GLU A 90 -9.43 4.48 -4.12
N ARG A 91 -9.96 3.88 -5.19
CA ARG A 91 -11.13 3.01 -5.14
C ARG A 91 -10.99 1.78 -4.24
N LEU A 92 -9.76 1.40 -3.86
CA LEU A 92 -9.54 0.36 -2.85
C LEU A 92 -10.17 0.75 -1.51
N PHE A 93 -10.26 2.05 -1.25
CA PHE A 93 -10.78 2.66 -0.03
C PHE A 93 -12.09 3.43 -0.22
N ASP A 94 -12.88 3.16 -1.29
CA ASP A 94 -14.19 3.78 -1.50
C ASP A 94 -15.17 3.49 -0.35
N SER A 95 -15.02 2.34 0.29
CA SER A 95 -15.81 1.94 1.46
C SER A 95 -15.01 1.07 2.41
N ALA A 96 -15.30 1.24 3.68
CA ALA A 96 -14.77 0.35 4.72
C ALA A 96 -15.27 -1.08 4.50
N ARG A 97 -14.38 -2.06 4.56
CA ARG A 97 -14.75 -3.46 4.41
C ARG A 97 -13.73 -4.41 5.02
N ALA A 98 -14.25 -5.52 5.52
CA ALA A 98 -13.43 -6.67 5.83
C ALA A 98 -13.09 -7.44 4.56
N VAL A 99 -11.87 -7.97 4.50
CA VAL A 99 -11.40 -8.85 3.43
C VAL A 99 -10.76 -10.09 4.02
N ARG A 100 -10.93 -11.24 3.37
CA ARG A 100 -10.21 -12.45 3.75
C ARG A 100 -8.76 -12.34 3.28
N VAL A 101 -7.85 -12.87 4.09
CA VAL A 101 -6.42 -12.90 3.80
C VAL A 101 -6.04 -14.31 3.36
N ASP A 102 -5.43 -14.43 2.18
CA ASP A 102 -4.96 -15.70 1.66
C ASP A 102 -3.66 -16.18 2.37
N PRO A 103 -3.24 -17.43 2.21
CA PRO A 103 -2.03 -17.95 2.85
C PRO A 103 -0.75 -17.19 2.48
N ALA A 104 -0.64 -16.68 1.25
CA ALA A 104 0.54 -15.95 0.80
C ALA A 104 0.64 -14.59 1.50
N LEU A 105 -0.46 -13.85 1.58
CA LEU A 105 -0.52 -12.59 2.32
C LEU A 105 -0.35 -12.84 3.83
N THR A 106 -0.93 -13.91 4.41
CA THR A 106 -0.71 -14.28 5.81
C THR A 106 0.78 -14.51 6.10
N GLN A 107 1.49 -15.19 5.21
CA GLN A 107 2.93 -15.41 5.36
C GLN A 107 3.72 -14.10 5.28
N LEU A 108 3.37 -13.21 4.35
CA LEU A 108 3.98 -11.89 4.22
C LEU A 108 3.76 -11.05 5.47
N VAL A 109 2.53 -11.05 6.02
CA VAL A 109 2.19 -10.35 7.28
C VAL A 109 3.08 -10.82 8.42
N ARG A 110 3.25 -12.13 8.59
CA ARG A 110 4.12 -12.71 9.63
C ARG A 110 5.59 -12.31 9.47
N GLN A 111 6.12 -12.33 8.24
CA GLN A 111 7.49 -11.91 7.96
C GLN A 111 7.73 -10.44 8.27
N ILE A 112 6.78 -9.58 7.90
CA ILE A 112 6.87 -8.14 8.17
C ILE A 112 6.71 -7.89 9.67
N ALA A 113 5.80 -8.58 10.35
CA ALA A 113 5.56 -8.44 11.78
C ALA A 113 6.82 -8.74 12.62
N GLN A 114 7.59 -9.77 12.26
CA GLN A 114 8.85 -10.11 12.92
C GLN A 114 9.86 -8.96 12.86
N ARG A 115 9.92 -8.26 11.73
CA ARG A 115 10.80 -7.10 11.53
C ARG A 115 10.25 -5.84 12.20
N ALA A 116 8.94 -5.61 12.13
CA ALA A 116 8.28 -4.49 12.79
C ALA A 116 8.45 -4.50 14.32
N ALA A 117 8.60 -5.68 14.92
CA ALA A 117 8.81 -5.83 16.37
C ALA A 117 10.11 -5.18 16.88
N VAL A 118 11.10 -4.98 16.01
CA VAL A 118 12.42 -4.41 16.35
C VAL A 118 12.72 -3.10 15.62
N ALA A 119 11.87 -2.70 14.68
CA ALA A 119 12.02 -1.44 13.96
C ALA A 119 11.62 -0.25 14.84
N ALA A 120 12.29 0.88 14.67
CA ALA A 120 11.86 2.13 15.28
C ALA A 120 10.50 2.57 14.70
N PRO A 121 9.70 3.36 15.45
CA PRO A 121 8.39 3.81 14.99
C PRO A 121 8.44 4.60 13.67
N PRO A 122 7.39 4.57 12.84
CA PRO A 122 7.36 5.23 11.53
C PRO A 122 7.50 6.76 11.61
N HIS A 123 7.26 7.34 12.78
CA HIS A 123 7.39 8.78 13.02
C HIS A 123 8.83 9.21 13.33
N ASP A 124 9.73 8.26 13.61
CA ASP A 124 11.14 8.55 13.80
C ASP A 124 11.83 8.77 12.45
N ARG A 125 11.77 10.03 11.99
CA ARG A 125 12.43 10.44 10.74
C ARG A 125 13.96 10.47 10.85
N ALA A 126 14.51 10.35 12.05
CA ALA A 126 15.95 10.40 12.28
C ALA A 126 16.62 9.04 11.96
N ASP A 127 15.86 7.95 11.93
CA ASP A 127 16.37 6.63 11.56
C ASP A 127 16.08 6.27 10.08
N PRO A 128 17.07 6.38 9.18
CA PRO A 128 16.90 6.01 7.77
C PRO A 128 16.56 4.53 7.57
N ARG A 129 16.91 3.65 8.53
CA ARG A 129 16.62 2.20 8.45
C ARG A 129 15.15 1.95 8.70
N ALA A 130 14.59 2.59 9.73
CA ALA A 130 13.15 2.54 10.00
C ALA A 130 12.38 3.11 8.81
N HIS A 131 12.79 4.26 8.27
CA HIS A 131 12.21 4.86 7.08
C HIS A 131 12.18 3.87 5.89
N ARG A 132 13.32 3.24 5.58
CA ARG A 132 13.40 2.21 4.54
C ARG A 132 12.47 1.04 4.82
N PHE A 133 12.47 0.52 6.05
CA PHE A 133 11.63 -0.60 6.43
C PHE A 133 10.14 -0.30 6.20
N HIS A 134 9.66 0.84 6.68
CA HIS A 134 8.25 1.20 6.58
C HIS A 134 7.80 1.36 5.12
N TRP A 135 8.59 2.00 4.27
CA TRP A 135 8.29 2.12 2.85
C TRP A 135 8.26 0.77 2.12
N ASP A 136 9.30 -0.06 2.32
CA ASP A 136 9.40 -1.38 1.68
C ASP A 136 8.26 -2.31 2.13
N ALA A 137 8.01 -2.38 3.43
CA ALA A 137 6.93 -3.19 3.99
C ALA A 137 5.55 -2.75 3.48
N SER A 138 5.29 -1.44 3.47
CA SER A 138 4.03 -0.87 3.00
C SER A 138 3.81 -1.12 1.51
N ALA A 139 4.84 -0.94 0.67
CA ALA A 139 4.74 -1.22 -0.76
C ALA A 139 4.41 -2.69 -1.05
N ARG A 140 5.06 -3.61 -0.33
CA ARG A 140 4.82 -5.06 -0.45
C ARG A 140 3.42 -5.46 0.02
N LEU A 141 2.96 -4.94 1.16
CA LEU A 141 1.62 -5.21 1.68
C LEU A 141 0.55 -4.68 0.73
N CYS A 142 0.67 -3.44 0.26
CA CYS A 142 -0.28 -2.86 -0.69
C CYS A 142 -0.35 -3.67 -1.99
N ALA A 143 0.80 -4.05 -2.56
CA ALA A 143 0.84 -4.86 -3.77
C ALA A 143 0.13 -6.22 -3.58
N ALA A 144 0.35 -6.88 -2.44
CA ALA A 144 -0.28 -8.17 -2.12
C ALA A 144 -1.80 -8.02 -1.91
N VAL A 145 -2.25 -6.98 -1.19
CA VAL A 145 -3.68 -6.69 -1.01
C VAL A 145 -4.37 -6.39 -2.34
N ILE A 146 -3.76 -5.58 -3.21
CA ILE A 146 -4.32 -5.28 -4.54
C ILE A 146 -4.42 -6.56 -5.38
N ALA A 147 -3.38 -7.39 -5.40
CA ALA A 147 -3.38 -8.64 -6.15
C ALA A 147 -4.49 -9.59 -5.67
N GLN A 148 -4.67 -9.73 -4.36
CA GLN A 148 -5.71 -10.59 -3.77
C GLN A 148 -7.12 -10.04 -4.05
N THR A 149 -7.36 -8.75 -3.92
CA THR A 149 -8.68 -8.15 -4.20
C THR A 149 -9.06 -8.26 -5.69
N GLY A 150 -8.06 -8.24 -6.59
CA GLY A 150 -8.27 -8.46 -8.02
C GLY A 150 -8.69 -9.88 -8.38
N ILE A 151 -8.25 -10.89 -7.62
CA ILE A 151 -8.67 -12.29 -7.81
C ILE A 151 -10.11 -12.48 -7.32
N ALA A 152 -10.48 -11.84 -6.19
CA ALA A 152 -11.83 -11.91 -5.66
C ALA A 152 -12.87 -11.16 -6.51
N ALA A 153 -12.48 -10.10 -7.22
CA ALA A 153 -13.36 -9.33 -8.11
C ALA A 153 -13.81 -10.10 -9.38
N GLY A 154 -13.20 -11.25 -9.67
CA GLY A 154 -13.66 -12.17 -10.71
C GLY A 154 -15.03 -12.82 -10.46
N SER A 155 -15.64 -12.57 -9.31
CA SER A 155 -16.91 -13.20 -8.92
C SER A 155 -18.04 -12.25 -8.47
N GLY A 156 -18.04 -10.96 -8.89
CA GLY A 156 -19.23 -10.20 -8.52
C GLY A 156 -19.25 -8.68 -8.59
N PHE A 157 -18.24 -8.02 -9.10
CA PHE A 157 -18.39 -6.60 -9.44
C PHE A 157 -19.04 -6.48 -10.80
N THR A 158 -20.36 -6.34 -10.79
CA THR A 158 -21.16 -5.92 -11.93
C THR A 158 -20.52 -4.73 -12.62
N GLU A 159 -20.47 -4.82 -13.95
CA GLU A 159 -20.10 -3.81 -14.95
C GLU A 159 -20.87 -2.49 -14.81
N ALA A 160 -20.92 -1.88 -13.66
CA ALA A 160 -21.33 -0.50 -13.54
C ALA A 160 -20.18 0.39 -13.98
N ALA A 161 -19.97 0.51 -15.31
CA ALA A 161 -19.30 1.62 -16.02
C ALA A 161 -17.94 2.10 -15.47
N GLY A 162 -17.13 1.25 -14.83
CA GLY A 162 -15.87 1.65 -14.24
C GLY A 162 -14.67 0.84 -14.72
N LEU A 163 -13.47 1.38 -14.57
CA LEU A 163 -12.22 0.66 -14.83
C LEU A 163 -12.00 -0.44 -13.79
N ASP A 164 -11.63 -1.64 -14.24
CA ASP A 164 -11.12 -2.70 -13.38
C ASP A 164 -9.68 -2.34 -12.96
N PHE A 165 -9.53 -1.78 -11.75
CA PHE A 165 -8.23 -1.34 -11.24
C PHE A 165 -7.24 -2.48 -11.05
N ALA A 166 -7.69 -3.67 -10.67
CA ALA A 166 -6.80 -4.81 -10.46
C ALA A 166 -6.25 -5.35 -11.80
N ARG A 167 -7.07 -5.34 -12.85
CA ARG A 167 -6.63 -5.67 -14.21
C ARG A 167 -5.63 -4.66 -14.73
N ILE A 168 -5.88 -3.37 -14.48
CA ILE A 168 -4.98 -2.28 -14.88
C ILE A 168 -3.66 -2.35 -14.12
N ASP A 169 -3.67 -2.51 -12.80
CA ASP A 169 -2.47 -2.63 -11.99
C ASP A 169 -1.62 -3.83 -12.43
N ARG A 170 -2.25 -4.98 -12.66
CA ARG A 170 -1.56 -6.17 -13.17
C ARG A 170 -0.93 -5.93 -14.54
N TRP A 171 -1.67 -5.30 -15.45
CA TRP A 171 -1.16 -4.98 -16.78
C TRP A 171 0.01 -3.99 -16.72
N LEU A 172 -0.12 -2.93 -15.92
CA LEU A 172 0.96 -1.96 -15.71
C LEU A 172 2.22 -2.61 -15.16
N ARG A 173 2.09 -3.50 -14.17
CA ARG A 173 3.24 -4.23 -13.59
C ARG A 173 3.91 -5.16 -14.59
N ALA A 174 3.14 -5.79 -15.47
CA ALA A 174 3.68 -6.68 -16.51
C ALA A 174 4.46 -5.93 -17.60
N HIS A 175 4.20 -4.62 -17.79
CA HIS A 175 4.77 -3.82 -18.87
C HIS A 175 5.62 -2.64 -18.36
N LEU A 176 6.06 -2.65 -17.10
CA LEU A 176 6.79 -1.52 -16.50
C LEU A 176 8.07 -1.15 -17.24
N ALA A 177 8.82 -2.15 -17.72
CA ALA A 177 10.07 -1.98 -18.43
C ALA A 177 9.89 -1.36 -19.84
N GLU A 178 8.69 -1.46 -20.40
CA GLU A 178 8.43 -1.01 -21.75
C GLU A 178 8.25 0.53 -21.82
N PRO A 179 8.50 1.17 -22.98
CA PRO A 179 8.18 2.58 -23.22
C PRO A 179 6.65 2.76 -23.31
N LEU A 180 6.00 2.61 -22.17
CA LEU A 180 4.55 2.58 -21.99
C LEU A 180 3.93 3.92 -22.41
N ARG A 181 3.04 3.87 -23.40
CA ARG A 181 2.16 4.99 -23.75
C ARG A 181 0.82 4.80 -23.06
N ILE A 182 0.32 5.83 -22.42
CA ILE A 182 -1.01 5.80 -21.80
C ILE A 182 -2.10 5.49 -22.81
N ALA A 183 -1.86 5.80 -24.11
CA ALA A 183 -2.76 5.42 -25.20
C ALA A 183 -2.93 3.89 -25.33
N ASP A 184 -1.84 3.12 -25.16
CA ASP A 184 -1.87 1.66 -25.25
C ASP A 184 -2.71 1.07 -24.11
N LEU A 185 -2.57 1.63 -22.91
CA LEU A 185 -3.39 1.26 -21.76
C LEU A 185 -4.87 1.60 -21.98
N ALA A 186 -5.18 2.76 -22.55
CA ALA A 186 -6.57 3.14 -22.86
C ALA A 186 -7.20 2.16 -23.85
N VAL A 187 -6.47 1.79 -24.90
CA VAL A 187 -6.90 0.78 -25.89
C VAL A 187 -7.08 -0.59 -25.22
N HIS A 188 -6.14 -1.02 -24.36
CA HIS A 188 -6.27 -2.26 -23.60
C HIS A 188 -7.54 -2.31 -22.75
N CYS A 189 -7.96 -1.16 -22.21
CA CYS A 189 -9.18 -1.02 -21.43
C CYS A 189 -10.45 -0.85 -22.30
N GLY A 190 -10.31 -0.71 -23.63
CA GLY A 190 -11.44 -0.52 -24.56
C GLY A 190 -12.01 0.89 -24.54
N PHE A 191 -11.25 1.91 -24.12
CA PHE A 191 -11.71 3.30 -24.05
C PHE A 191 -10.89 4.23 -24.94
N GLY A 192 -11.54 5.28 -25.45
CA GLY A 192 -10.83 6.42 -26.00
C GLY A 192 -10.10 7.23 -24.91
N MET A 193 -9.00 7.89 -25.26
CA MET A 193 -8.10 8.58 -24.34
C MET A 193 -8.80 9.51 -23.33
N ARG A 194 -9.74 10.35 -23.81
CA ARG A 194 -10.45 11.31 -22.95
C ARG A 194 -11.28 10.60 -21.88
N ARG A 195 -12.05 9.59 -22.27
CA ARG A 195 -12.89 8.82 -21.36
C ARG A 195 -12.05 7.98 -20.39
N PHE A 196 -10.99 7.34 -20.91
CA PHE A 196 -10.05 6.60 -20.11
C PHE A 196 -9.43 7.48 -19.03
N HIS A 197 -8.91 8.66 -19.38
CA HIS A 197 -8.28 9.58 -18.45
C HIS A 197 -9.22 10.02 -17.32
N GLN A 198 -10.48 10.30 -17.66
CA GLN A 198 -11.50 10.64 -16.67
C GLN A 198 -11.78 9.47 -15.72
N LEU A 199 -12.06 8.28 -16.27
CA LEU A 199 -12.34 7.08 -15.49
C LEU A 199 -11.15 6.67 -14.62
N PHE A 200 -9.93 6.88 -15.13
CA PHE A 200 -8.72 6.57 -14.38
C PHE A 200 -8.58 7.49 -13.16
N ILE A 201 -8.79 8.79 -13.32
CA ILE A 201 -8.75 9.73 -12.18
C ILE A 201 -9.84 9.38 -11.15
N GLU A 202 -11.05 9.05 -11.61
CA GLU A 202 -12.13 8.61 -10.72
C GLU A 202 -11.79 7.34 -9.93
N ALA A 203 -11.07 6.38 -10.55
CA ALA A 203 -10.74 5.10 -9.92
C ALA A 203 -9.45 5.13 -9.09
N PHE A 204 -8.48 5.94 -9.49
CA PHE A 204 -7.12 5.94 -8.91
C PHE A 204 -6.76 7.22 -8.16
N GLY A 205 -7.63 8.24 -8.16
CA GLY A 205 -7.40 9.51 -7.48
C GLY A 205 -6.35 10.41 -8.16
N GLU A 206 -5.70 9.93 -9.22
CA GLU A 206 -4.61 10.65 -9.90
C GLU A 206 -4.53 10.31 -11.39
N THR A 207 -3.70 11.07 -12.13
CA THR A 207 -3.53 10.81 -13.57
C THR A 207 -2.77 9.51 -13.83
N PRO A 208 -3.03 8.83 -14.98
CA PRO A 208 -2.34 7.58 -15.34
C PRO A 208 -0.81 7.69 -15.31
N HIS A 209 -0.28 8.83 -15.77
CA HIS A 209 1.17 9.06 -15.80
C HIS A 209 1.76 9.16 -14.39
N ARG A 210 1.09 9.87 -13.48
CA ARG A 210 1.56 10.00 -12.09
C ARG A 210 1.51 8.66 -11.36
N TYR A 211 0.42 7.91 -11.54
CA TYR A 211 0.29 6.57 -11.00
C TYR A 211 1.39 5.63 -11.50
N LEU A 212 1.64 5.61 -12.84
CA LEU A 212 2.69 4.80 -13.43
C LEU A 212 4.09 5.15 -12.87
N GLN A 213 4.41 6.44 -12.76
CA GLN A 213 5.68 6.88 -12.18
C GLN A 213 5.83 6.43 -10.72
N ARG A 214 4.74 6.48 -9.97
CA ARG A 214 4.72 6.02 -8.59
C ARG A 214 4.91 4.51 -8.51
N LEU A 215 4.18 3.76 -9.33
CA LEU A 215 4.27 2.30 -9.40
C LEU A 215 5.68 1.82 -9.78
N ARG A 216 6.36 2.50 -10.71
CA ARG A 216 7.74 2.24 -11.06
C ARG A 216 8.70 2.39 -9.88
N LEU A 217 8.53 3.46 -9.12
CA LEU A 217 9.36 3.71 -7.94
C LEU A 217 9.05 2.76 -6.79
N ASP A 218 7.78 2.38 -6.58
CA ASP A 218 7.39 1.39 -5.58
C ASP A 218 7.95 -0.01 -5.92
N THR A 219 7.93 -0.39 -7.20
CA THR A 219 8.55 -1.62 -7.67
C THR A 219 10.07 -1.61 -7.47
N ALA A 220 10.72 -0.46 -7.71
CA ALA A 220 12.16 -0.33 -7.48
C ALA A 220 12.57 -0.59 -6.02
N LEU A 221 11.72 -0.31 -5.03
CA LEU A 221 12.01 -0.64 -3.62
C LEU A 221 12.26 -2.14 -3.45
N THR A 222 11.42 -2.97 -4.08
CA THR A 222 11.56 -4.44 -4.02
C THR A 222 12.83 -4.92 -4.74
N LEU A 223 13.13 -4.37 -5.93
CA LEU A 223 14.31 -4.74 -6.70
C LEU A 223 15.62 -4.31 -6.04
N LEU A 224 15.61 -3.19 -5.30
CA LEU A 224 16.76 -2.74 -4.52
C LEU A 224 17.14 -3.68 -3.38
N ALA A 225 16.28 -4.61 -3.00
CA ALA A 225 16.60 -5.63 -2.01
C ALA A 225 17.60 -6.68 -2.53
N ASP A 226 17.70 -6.88 -3.85
CA ASP A 226 18.73 -7.74 -4.46
C ASP A 226 20.05 -6.95 -4.59
N PRO A 227 21.10 -7.34 -3.84
CA PRO A 227 22.41 -6.67 -3.92
C PRO A 227 23.14 -6.91 -5.27
N ARG A 228 22.72 -7.92 -6.04
CA ARG A 228 23.35 -8.28 -7.33
C ARG A 228 22.86 -7.43 -8.49
N ALA A 229 21.62 -6.93 -8.42
CA ALA A 229 21.06 -6.09 -9.48
C ALA A 229 21.77 -4.72 -9.52
N SER A 230 22.28 -4.31 -10.67
CA SER A 230 22.87 -2.97 -10.80
C SER A 230 21.79 -1.88 -10.77
N LEU A 231 22.15 -0.66 -10.38
CA LEU A 231 21.19 0.45 -10.40
C LEU A 231 20.74 0.80 -11.82
N THR A 232 21.59 0.53 -12.81
CA THR A 232 21.25 0.70 -14.22
C THR A 232 20.21 -0.32 -14.64
N ASP A 233 20.40 -1.60 -14.30
CA ASP A 233 19.43 -2.66 -14.63
C ASP A 233 18.08 -2.40 -13.98
N ILE A 234 18.08 -2.02 -12.68
CA ILE A 234 16.85 -1.65 -11.99
C ILE A 234 16.16 -0.47 -12.68
N ALA A 235 16.90 0.58 -13.05
CA ALA A 235 16.33 1.73 -13.75
C ALA A 235 15.60 1.30 -15.03
N LEU A 236 16.24 0.46 -15.85
CA LEU A 236 15.67 -0.06 -17.09
C LEU A 236 14.48 -0.99 -16.83
N GLU A 237 14.60 -1.89 -15.86
CA GLU A 237 13.53 -2.86 -15.50
C GLU A 237 12.27 -2.17 -15.01
N VAL A 238 12.39 -1.05 -14.30
CA VAL A 238 11.22 -0.26 -13.90
C VAL A 238 10.83 0.83 -14.91
N GLY A 239 11.45 0.84 -16.11
CA GLY A 239 11.02 1.64 -17.25
C GLY A 239 11.51 3.09 -17.26
N PHE A 240 12.63 3.40 -16.58
CA PHE A 240 13.34 4.67 -16.76
C PHE A 240 14.31 4.56 -17.94
N GLY A 241 14.49 5.68 -18.66
CA GLY A 241 15.40 5.71 -19.81
C GLY A 241 16.87 5.55 -19.44
N ASP A 242 17.25 5.93 -18.23
CA ASP A 242 18.61 5.83 -17.71
C ASP A 242 18.65 5.88 -16.17
N GLN A 243 19.81 5.52 -15.60
CA GLN A 243 20.06 5.52 -14.16
C GLN A 243 19.97 6.92 -13.55
N SER A 244 20.29 7.98 -14.27
CA SER A 244 20.28 9.35 -13.75
C SER A 244 18.84 9.82 -13.49
N ALA A 245 17.96 9.63 -14.48
CA ALA A 245 16.53 9.92 -14.37
C ALA A 245 15.87 9.14 -13.21
N PHE A 246 16.20 7.85 -13.10
CA PHE A 246 15.77 7.01 -11.99
C PHE A 246 16.25 7.55 -10.65
N THR A 247 17.55 7.79 -10.51
CA THR A 247 18.16 8.29 -9.25
C THR A 247 17.53 9.60 -8.82
N HIS A 248 17.30 10.54 -9.75
CA HIS A 248 16.66 11.81 -9.45
C HIS A 248 15.20 11.63 -8.97
N ALA A 249 14.42 10.82 -9.67
CA ALA A 249 13.02 10.56 -9.31
C ALA A 249 12.91 9.82 -7.96
N PHE A 250 13.76 8.83 -7.72
CA PHE A 250 13.82 8.06 -6.49
C PHE A 250 14.20 8.95 -5.30
N THR A 251 15.28 9.73 -5.42
CA THR A 251 15.75 10.64 -4.35
C THR A 251 14.70 11.67 -3.98
N ARG A 252 14.03 12.25 -5.00
CA ARG A 252 12.96 13.22 -4.77
C ARG A 252 11.79 12.62 -3.99
N ARG A 253 11.48 11.33 -4.19
CA ARG A 253 10.36 10.67 -3.54
C ARG A 253 10.69 10.14 -2.16
N PHE A 254 11.83 9.49 -2.00
CA PHE A 254 12.20 8.76 -0.80
C PHE A 254 13.23 9.48 0.07
N GLY A 255 13.74 10.61 -0.37
CA GLY A 255 14.70 11.43 0.39
C GLY A 255 16.15 10.92 0.36
N LEU A 256 16.41 9.71 -0.14
CA LEU A 256 17.72 9.09 -0.23
C LEU A 256 18.00 8.60 -1.65
N ALA A 257 19.25 8.66 -2.09
CA ALA A 257 19.63 8.07 -3.37
C ALA A 257 19.48 6.53 -3.33
N PRO A 258 19.19 5.86 -4.49
CA PRO A 258 19.00 4.41 -4.51
C PRO A 258 20.18 3.61 -3.95
N GLY A 259 21.42 4.06 -4.20
CA GLY A 259 22.63 3.44 -3.66
C GLY A 259 22.73 3.58 -2.14
N GLN A 260 22.38 4.74 -1.59
CA GLN A 260 22.31 4.96 -0.14
C GLN A 260 21.21 4.11 0.49
N TRP A 261 20.03 4.07 -0.16
CA TRP A 261 18.91 3.22 0.27
C TRP A 261 19.30 1.75 0.36
N ARG A 262 20.00 1.22 -0.66
CA ARG A 262 20.50 -0.15 -0.70
C ARG A 262 21.52 -0.43 0.40
N ALA A 263 22.41 0.51 0.68
CA ALA A 263 23.48 0.37 1.66
C ALA A 263 22.98 0.33 3.12
N LEU A 264 21.74 0.77 3.38
CA LEU A 264 21.14 0.63 4.70
C LEU A 264 20.97 -0.85 5.04
N PRO A 265 21.39 -1.31 6.24
CA PRO A 265 21.18 -2.70 6.65
C PRO A 265 19.69 -3.08 6.60
N SER A 266 19.41 -4.26 6.08
CA SER A 266 18.08 -4.87 6.21
C SER A 266 18.00 -5.46 7.62
N HIS A 267 17.05 -5.01 8.42
CA HIS A 267 16.76 -5.60 9.73
C HIS A 267 16.23 -7.02 9.58
#